data_67373adf419446bf8426abf147b0f7b2
#
_entry.id   67373adf419446bf8426abf147b0f7b2
#
_cell.length_a   1.000
_cell.length_b   1.000
_cell.length_c   1.000
_cell.angle_alpha   90.00
_cell.angle_beta   90.00
_cell.angle_gamma   90.00
#
_symmetry.space_group_name_H-M   'P 1'
#
loop_
_entity.id
_entity.type
_entity.pdbx_description
1 polymer ?
#
loop_
_entity_poly.entity_id
_entity_poly.type
_entity_poly.pdbx_seq_one_letter_code
_entity_poly.pdbx_strand_id
1 'polypeptide(L)'
;CNDLGTMRAHDFINDLQKIVSYILLIEGFSVGISDMIADHTTNEKIDKIIEKRKHKIVDIMQEVHLDIFDGVPGQTKNDFFESKVNSILNGMTDETGKASLANLDPKNRTTYMVNSGSKGKSLNISQMIACLGQQNVDGKRIPYGFIDRTLPHYYKYDDSSEARGFVE
;
A
#
# COMPACT_ATOMS: atom_id res chain seq x y z
N CYS A 1 -0.92 -8.05 -36.81
CA CYS A 1 0.18 -8.69 -37.59
C CYS A 1 -0.34 -9.87 -38.42
N ASN A 2 -1.08 -10.82 -37.80
CA ASN A 2 -1.45 -12.06 -38.47
C ASN A 2 -2.38 -11.89 -39.71
N ASP A 3 -3.36 -10.98 -39.60
CA ASP A 3 -4.39 -10.84 -40.66
C ASP A 3 -3.98 -9.86 -41.78
N LEU A 4 -3.23 -8.82 -41.44
CA LEU A 4 -2.89 -7.71 -42.34
C LEU A 4 -1.39 -7.59 -42.69
N GLY A 5 -0.58 -8.46 -42.11
CA GLY A 5 0.86 -8.49 -42.29
C GLY A 5 1.66 -7.46 -41.48
N THR A 6 2.96 -7.65 -41.43
CA THR A 6 3.87 -6.88 -40.54
C THR A 6 3.99 -5.42 -40.95
N MET A 7 3.99 -5.09 -42.24
CA MET A 7 4.10 -3.70 -42.71
C MET A 7 2.91 -2.86 -42.27
N ARG A 8 1.69 -3.38 -42.36
CA ARG A 8 0.50 -2.68 -41.90
C ARG A 8 0.49 -2.47 -40.39
N ALA A 9 0.99 -3.45 -39.63
CA ALA A 9 1.15 -3.33 -38.19
C ALA A 9 2.18 -2.24 -37.82
N HIS A 10 3.28 -2.19 -38.54
CA HIS A 10 4.29 -1.14 -38.38
C HIS A 10 3.71 0.26 -38.62
N ASP A 11 3.03 0.45 -39.75
CA ASP A 11 2.41 1.74 -40.10
C ASP A 11 1.38 2.17 -39.05
N PHE A 12 0.55 1.25 -38.60
CA PHE A 12 -0.44 1.50 -37.54
C PHE A 12 0.23 2.00 -36.23
N ILE A 13 1.29 1.32 -35.81
CA ILE A 13 2.02 1.72 -34.57
C ILE A 13 2.65 3.09 -34.72
N ASN A 14 3.25 3.38 -35.86
CA ASN A 14 3.86 4.68 -36.16
C ASN A 14 2.82 5.81 -36.16
N ASP A 15 1.69 5.59 -36.80
CA ASP A 15 0.62 6.60 -36.85
C ASP A 15 -0.02 6.83 -35.49
N LEU A 16 -0.24 5.77 -34.71
CA LEU A 16 -0.69 5.87 -33.33
C LEU A 16 0.30 6.68 -32.49
N GLN A 17 1.60 6.41 -32.60
CA GLN A 17 2.64 7.15 -31.87
C GLN A 17 2.66 8.65 -32.25
N LYS A 18 2.47 8.98 -33.53
CA LYS A 18 2.36 10.39 -33.96
C LYS A 18 1.16 11.08 -33.34
N ILE A 19 -0.02 10.44 -33.37
CA ILE A 19 -1.24 10.98 -32.78
C ILE A 19 -1.05 11.24 -31.28
N VAL A 20 -0.51 10.27 -30.54
CA VAL A 20 -0.24 10.41 -29.10
C VAL A 20 0.73 11.56 -28.83
N SER A 21 1.80 11.69 -29.64
CA SER A 21 2.77 12.78 -29.52
C SER A 21 2.12 14.16 -29.75
N TYR A 22 1.22 14.29 -30.71
CA TYR A 22 0.46 15.52 -30.94
C TYR A 22 -0.47 15.85 -29.77
N ILE A 23 -1.20 14.88 -29.24
CA ILE A 23 -2.06 15.06 -28.07
C ILE A 23 -1.24 15.56 -26.88
N LEU A 24 -0.09 14.94 -26.63
CA LEU A 24 0.81 15.34 -25.53
C LEU A 24 1.38 16.76 -25.70
N LEU A 25 1.60 17.22 -26.94
CA LEU A 25 2.00 18.60 -27.21
C LEU A 25 0.93 19.63 -26.90
N ILE A 26 -0.34 19.27 -27.11
CA ILE A 26 -1.48 20.17 -26.90
C ILE A 26 -1.92 20.17 -25.44
N GLU A 27 -2.12 18.97 -24.87
CA GLU A 27 -2.68 18.83 -23.51
C GLU A 27 -1.59 18.80 -22.43
N GLY A 28 -0.38 18.37 -22.76
CA GLY A 28 0.67 18.08 -21.80
C GLY A 28 0.34 16.87 -20.91
N PHE A 29 1.29 16.47 -20.10
CA PHE A 29 1.10 15.44 -19.06
C PHE A 29 1.99 15.77 -17.86
N SER A 30 1.39 16.03 -16.72
CA SER A 30 2.09 16.37 -15.48
C SER A 30 1.32 15.86 -14.29
N VAL A 31 2.02 15.57 -13.20
CA VAL A 31 1.45 15.19 -11.90
C VAL A 31 1.86 16.25 -10.89
N GLY A 32 0.87 16.89 -10.26
CA GLY A 32 1.07 17.88 -9.21
C GLY A 32 0.91 17.28 -7.82
N ILE A 33 1.35 18.00 -6.80
CA ILE A 33 1.15 17.59 -5.39
C ILE A 33 -0.33 17.47 -5.06
N SER A 34 -1.19 18.35 -5.59
CA SER A 34 -2.64 18.28 -5.40
C SER A 34 -3.28 16.98 -5.89
N ASP A 35 -2.66 16.31 -6.86
CA ASP A 35 -3.13 15.02 -7.36
C ASP A 35 -2.91 13.87 -6.37
N MET A 36 -2.04 14.10 -5.36
CA MET A 36 -1.65 13.12 -4.35
C MET A 36 -2.22 13.42 -2.96
N ILE A 37 -3.00 14.48 -2.82
CA ILE A 37 -3.62 14.86 -1.55
C ILE A 37 -5.08 14.41 -1.55
N ALA A 38 -5.45 13.57 -0.58
CA ALA A 38 -6.84 13.21 -0.35
C ALA A 38 -7.62 14.39 0.26
N ASP A 39 -8.92 14.44 0.00
CA ASP A 39 -9.81 15.38 0.65
C ASP A 39 -9.96 15.06 2.16
N HIS A 40 -10.41 16.04 2.93
CA HIS A 40 -10.54 15.93 4.40
C HIS A 40 -11.42 14.72 4.80
N THR A 41 -12.51 14.49 4.08
CA THR A 41 -13.43 13.39 4.38
C THR A 41 -12.82 12.02 4.13
N THR A 42 -11.91 11.93 3.16
CA THR A 42 -11.15 10.71 2.86
C THR A 42 -10.08 10.47 3.91
N ASN A 43 -9.36 11.52 4.32
CA ASN A 43 -8.38 11.42 5.39
C ASN A 43 -9.02 10.93 6.70
N GLU A 44 -10.16 11.49 7.10
CA GLU A 44 -10.89 11.02 8.27
C GLU A 44 -11.30 9.53 8.18
N LYS A 45 -11.65 9.05 6.99
CA LYS A 45 -11.96 7.63 6.79
C LYS A 45 -10.72 6.76 6.91
N ILE A 46 -9.60 7.22 6.35
CA ILE A 46 -8.30 6.54 6.45
C ILE A 46 -7.88 6.43 7.91
N ASP A 47 -7.91 7.53 8.66
CA ASP A 47 -7.55 7.56 10.08
C ASP A 47 -8.41 6.58 10.91
N LYS A 48 -9.72 6.57 10.68
CA LYS A 48 -10.63 5.63 11.35
C LYS A 48 -10.32 4.15 11.04
N ILE A 49 -9.93 3.86 9.79
CA ILE A 49 -9.52 2.50 9.40
C ILE A 49 -8.23 2.12 10.13
N ILE A 50 -7.25 3.01 10.14
CA ILE A 50 -5.95 2.80 10.79
C ILE A 50 -6.15 2.58 12.29
N GLU A 51 -6.84 3.49 12.98
CA GLU A 51 -7.14 3.37 14.42
C GLU A 51 -7.85 2.05 14.76
N LYS A 52 -8.91 1.72 14.01
CA LYS A 52 -9.65 0.47 14.23
C LYS A 52 -8.76 -0.77 14.09
N ARG A 53 -7.82 -0.77 13.16
CA ARG A 53 -6.91 -1.90 12.96
C ARG A 53 -5.81 -1.95 14.01
N LYS A 54 -5.29 -0.79 14.43
CA LYS A 54 -4.33 -0.70 15.53
C LYS A 54 -4.94 -1.20 16.84
N HIS A 55 -6.17 -0.83 17.16
CA HIS A 55 -6.88 -1.37 18.34
C HIS A 55 -6.96 -2.89 18.33
N LYS A 56 -7.28 -3.51 17.20
CA LYS A 56 -7.28 -4.98 17.08
C LYS A 56 -5.93 -5.62 17.37
N ILE A 57 -4.84 -4.93 17.00
CA ILE A 57 -3.48 -5.42 17.29
C ILE A 57 -3.19 -5.32 18.79
N VAL A 58 -3.59 -4.23 19.41
CA VAL A 58 -3.48 -4.07 20.88
C VAL A 58 -4.25 -5.16 21.61
N ASP A 59 -5.47 -5.47 21.17
CA ASP A 59 -6.28 -6.55 21.76
C ASP A 59 -5.54 -7.90 21.66
N ILE A 60 -4.97 -8.21 20.50
CA ILE A 60 -4.20 -9.45 20.30
C ILE A 60 -2.93 -9.46 21.18
N MET A 61 -2.24 -8.31 21.30
CA MET A 61 -1.09 -8.21 22.20
C MET A 61 -1.47 -8.46 23.66
N GLN A 62 -2.63 -7.97 24.09
CA GLN A 62 -3.16 -8.26 25.43
C GLN A 62 -3.49 -9.74 25.60
N GLU A 63 -4.10 -10.39 24.60
CA GLU A 63 -4.35 -11.83 24.61
C GLU A 63 -3.04 -12.63 24.79
N VAL A 64 -1.98 -12.22 24.11
CA VAL A 64 -0.65 -12.85 24.24
C VAL A 64 -0.05 -12.63 25.64
N HIS A 65 -0.13 -11.41 26.17
CA HIS A 65 0.38 -11.10 27.51
C HIS A 65 -0.37 -11.84 28.63
N LEU A 66 -1.66 -12.11 28.44
CA LEU A 66 -2.49 -12.88 29.38
C LEU A 66 -2.39 -14.40 29.18
N ASP A 67 -1.54 -14.86 28.24
CA ASP A 67 -1.37 -16.27 27.83
C ASP A 67 -2.71 -16.97 27.43
N ILE A 68 -3.67 -16.18 26.96
CA ILE A 68 -4.97 -16.67 26.46
C ILE A 68 -4.91 -16.94 24.95
N PHE A 69 -3.87 -16.45 24.28
CA PHE A 69 -3.69 -16.57 22.84
C PHE A 69 -3.41 -18.03 22.43
N ASP A 70 -4.39 -18.63 21.75
CA ASP A 70 -4.28 -20.00 21.27
C ASP A 70 -3.52 -20.07 19.93
N GLY A 71 -2.50 -20.94 19.87
CA GLY A 71 -1.76 -21.23 18.65
C GLY A 71 -2.50 -22.23 17.75
N VAL A 72 -2.07 -22.29 16.49
CA VAL A 72 -2.55 -23.28 15.52
C VAL A 72 -1.60 -24.49 15.52
N PRO A 73 -2.12 -25.73 15.43
CA PRO A 73 -1.27 -26.92 15.34
C PRO A 73 -0.26 -26.82 14.19
N GLY A 74 1.02 -27.05 14.48
CA GLY A 74 2.09 -27.00 13.49
C GLY A 74 2.85 -25.68 13.41
N GLN A 75 2.48 -24.65 14.19
CA GLN A 75 3.20 -23.36 14.29
C GLN A 75 3.51 -23.03 15.74
N THR A 76 4.60 -22.27 15.95
CA THR A 76 4.86 -21.72 17.28
C THR A 76 3.86 -20.59 17.58
N LYS A 77 3.54 -20.34 18.86
CA LYS A 77 2.66 -19.22 19.25
C LYS A 77 3.17 -17.89 18.69
N ASN A 78 4.48 -17.68 18.69
CA ASN A 78 5.09 -16.45 18.17
C ASN A 78 4.97 -16.33 16.65
N ASP A 79 5.22 -17.38 15.87
CA ASP A 79 5.06 -17.34 14.42
C ASP A 79 3.59 -17.11 14.03
N PHE A 80 2.64 -17.66 14.77
CA PHE A 80 1.22 -17.42 14.54
C PHE A 80 0.83 -15.99 14.89
N PHE A 81 1.32 -15.44 16.00
CA PHE A 81 1.13 -14.03 16.37
C PHE A 81 1.64 -13.09 15.28
N GLU A 82 2.90 -13.26 14.85
CA GLU A 82 3.51 -12.45 13.80
C GLU A 82 2.72 -12.53 12.48
N SER A 83 2.30 -13.72 12.08
CA SER A 83 1.48 -13.92 10.88
C SER A 83 0.12 -13.23 10.98
N LYS A 84 -0.54 -13.31 12.13
CA LYS A 84 -1.85 -12.70 12.38
C LYS A 84 -1.76 -11.16 12.33
N VAL A 85 -0.77 -10.59 13.02
CA VAL A 85 -0.54 -9.14 13.04
C VAL A 85 -0.19 -8.63 11.64
N ASN A 86 0.72 -9.31 10.93
CA ASN A 86 1.12 -8.95 9.57
C ASN A 86 -0.08 -8.99 8.60
N SER A 87 -0.96 -9.98 8.72
CA SER A 87 -2.19 -10.07 7.94
C SER A 87 -3.15 -8.90 8.20
N ILE A 88 -3.29 -8.46 9.46
CA ILE A 88 -4.13 -7.31 9.83
C ILE A 88 -3.57 -6.01 9.22
N LEU A 89 -2.24 -5.82 9.30
CA LEU A 89 -1.56 -4.62 8.80
C LEU A 89 -1.60 -4.56 7.27
N ASN A 90 -1.39 -5.68 6.59
CA ASN A 90 -1.54 -5.73 5.13
C ASN A 90 -2.99 -5.46 4.70
N GLY A 91 -3.97 -6.03 5.39
CA GLY A 91 -5.39 -5.76 5.14
C GLY A 91 -5.78 -4.30 5.38
N MET A 92 -5.11 -3.61 6.29
CA MET A 92 -5.28 -2.17 6.52
C MET A 92 -4.80 -1.35 5.32
N THR A 93 -3.63 -1.66 4.77
CA THR A 93 -3.08 -0.99 3.58
C THR A 93 -4.00 -1.16 2.37
N ASP A 94 -4.58 -2.34 2.18
CA ASP A 94 -5.54 -2.59 1.10
C ASP A 94 -6.85 -1.79 1.29
N GLU A 95 -7.36 -1.72 2.52
CA GLU A 95 -8.61 -1.02 2.85
C GLU A 95 -8.45 0.50 2.70
N THR A 96 -7.38 1.06 3.23
CA THR A 96 -7.05 2.49 3.09
C THR A 96 -6.80 2.86 1.63
N GLY A 97 -6.13 1.99 0.87
CA GLY A 97 -5.92 2.18 -0.55
C GLY A 97 -7.21 2.24 -1.36
N LYS A 98 -8.15 1.35 -1.09
CA LYS A 98 -9.48 1.39 -1.73
C LYS A 98 -10.25 2.66 -1.38
N ALA A 99 -10.19 3.10 -0.12
CA ALA A 99 -10.82 4.34 0.31
C ALA A 99 -10.25 5.57 -0.40
N SER A 100 -8.93 5.61 -0.58
CA SER A 100 -8.23 6.68 -1.30
C SER A 100 -8.60 6.71 -2.78
N LEU A 101 -8.53 5.55 -3.46
CA LEU A 101 -8.81 5.46 -4.89
C LEU A 101 -10.27 5.82 -5.24
N ALA A 102 -11.22 5.49 -4.36
CA ALA A 102 -12.64 5.75 -4.60
C ALA A 102 -12.99 7.24 -4.66
N ASN A 103 -12.17 8.09 -4.04
CA ASN A 103 -12.41 9.53 -3.94
C ASN A 103 -11.49 10.39 -4.82
N LEU A 104 -10.56 9.78 -5.55
CA LEU A 104 -9.73 10.52 -6.51
C LEU A 104 -10.54 10.97 -7.72
N ASP A 105 -10.24 12.18 -8.21
CA ASP A 105 -10.81 12.68 -9.46
C ASP A 105 -10.50 11.68 -10.60
N PRO A 106 -11.49 11.26 -11.38
CA PRO A 106 -11.26 10.44 -12.57
C PRO A 106 -10.27 11.04 -13.57
N LYS A 107 -10.12 12.36 -13.59
CA LYS A 107 -9.16 13.09 -14.43
C LYS A 107 -7.74 13.14 -13.86
N ASN A 108 -7.52 12.60 -12.65
CA ASN A 108 -6.21 12.54 -12.04
C ASN A 108 -5.24 11.73 -12.91
N ARG A 109 -4.10 12.33 -13.25
CA ARG A 109 -3.13 11.73 -14.18
C ARG A 109 -2.53 10.41 -13.68
N THR A 110 -2.36 10.27 -12.38
CA THR A 110 -1.89 9.03 -11.76
C THR A 110 -2.93 7.91 -11.91
N THR A 111 -4.20 8.24 -11.72
CA THR A 111 -5.32 7.31 -11.94
C THR A 111 -5.38 6.87 -13.41
N TYR A 112 -5.16 7.79 -14.35
CA TYR A 112 -5.06 7.41 -15.78
C TYR A 112 -3.93 6.43 -16.04
N MET A 113 -2.73 6.65 -15.51
CA MET A 113 -1.60 5.74 -15.71
C MET A 113 -1.89 4.35 -15.18
N VAL A 114 -2.47 4.25 -13.98
CA VAL A 114 -2.79 2.97 -13.35
C VAL A 114 -3.92 2.26 -14.08
N ASN A 115 -5.02 2.95 -14.41
CA ASN A 115 -6.18 2.35 -15.07
C ASN A 115 -5.88 1.90 -16.50
N SER A 116 -5.03 2.64 -17.22
CA SER A 116 -4.58 2.24 -18.57
C SER A 116 -3.58 1.07 -18.54
N GLY A 117 -3.05 0.72 -17.37
CA GLY A 117 -2.02 -0.30 -17.22
C GLY A 117 -0.65 0.10 -17.77
N SER A 118 -0.45 1.38 -18.09
CA SER A 118 0.80 1.87 -18.67
C SER A 118 1.94 1.86 -17.64
N LYS A 119 1.70 2.35 -16.44
CA LYS A 119 2.68 2.38 -15.35
C LYS A 119 2.01 2.53 -13.99
N GLY A 120 2.64 1.92 -12.97
CA GLY A 120 2.15 1.95 -11.60
C GLY A 120 1.04 0.92 -11.34
N LYS A 121 0.75 0.72 -10.08
CA LYS A 121 -0.34 -0.12 -9.56
C LYS A 121 -1.16 0.70 -8.58
N SER A 122 -2.37 0.24 -8.28
CA SER A 122 -3.22 0.83 -7.23
C SER A 122 -2.51 0.96 -5.88
N LEU A 123 -1.64 0.00 -5.55
CA LEU A 123 -0.81 0.05 -4.35
C LEU A 123 0.11 1.29 -4.32
N ASN A 124 0.68 1.70 -5.46
CA ASN A 124 1.54 2.89 -5.50
C ASN A 124 0.76 4.17 -5.17
N ILE A 125 -0.47 4.29 -5.67
CA ILE A 125 -1.35 5.42 -5.35
C ILE A 125 -1.71 5.39 -3.86
N SER A 126 -2.08 4.21 -3.34
CA SER A 126 -2.39 4.02 -1.93
C SER A 126 -1.23 4.45 -1.02
N GLN A 127 -0.01 4.04 -1.34
CA GLN A 127 1.17 4.38 -0.57
C GLN A 127 1.53 5.87 -0.61
N MET A 128 1.20 6.57 -1.69
CA MET A 128 1.43 8.02 -1.79
C MET A 128 0.35 8.86 -1.09
N ILE A 129 -0.87 8.37 -1.02
CA ILE A 129 -2.02 9.17 -0.56
C ILE A 129 -2.46 8.78 0.86
N ALA A 130 -2.40 7.48 1.20
CA ALA A 130 -2.91 7.00 2.49
C ALA A 130 -1.80 6.70 3.48
N CYS A 131 -1.14 5.58 3.31
CA CYS A 131 -0.06 5.14 4.20
C CYS A 131 0.90 4.21 3.46
N LEU A 132 2.16 4.19 3.87
CA LEU A 132 3.14 3.24 3.33
C LEU A 132 2.82 1.80 3.73
N GLY A 133 2.25 1.62 4.91
CA GLY A 133 1.87 0.32 5.44
C GLY A 133 3.02 -0.45 6.09
N GLN A 134 2.80 -1.75 6.31
CA GLN A 134 3.79 -2.60 6.96
C GLN A 134 5.00 -2.85 6.05
N GLN A 135 6.17 -2.54 6.56
CA GLN A 135 7.45 -2.88 5.95
C GLN A 135 7.97 -4.20 6.54
N ASN A 136 8.35 -5.12 5.67
CA ASN A 136 8.77 -6.46 6.05
C ASN A 136 10.23 -6.73 5.63
N VAL A 137 10.91 -7.56 6.42
CA VAL A 137 12.20 -8.15 6.10
C VAL A 137 12.01 -9.67 6.05
N ASP A 138 12.36 -10.29 4.93
CA ASP A 138 12.20 -11.74 4.70
C ASP A 138 10.76 -12.25 5.00
N GLY A 139 9.76 -11.46 4.67
CA GLY A 139 8.36 -11.81 4.86
C GLY A 139 7.82 -11.66 6.29
N LYS A 140 8.64 -11.21 7.23
CA LYS A 140 8.28 -10.96 8.64
C LYS A 140 8.39 -9.48 8.97
N ARG A 141 7.73 -9.04 10.06
CA ARG A 141 7.88 -7.67 10.58
C ARG A 141 9.35 -7.40 10.94
N ILE A 142 9.73 -6.14 10.98
CA ILE A 142 11.11 -5.72 11.27
C ILE A 142 11.64 -6.41 12.53
N PRO A 143 12.77 -7.14 12.45
CA PRO A 143 13.37 -7.82 13.60
C PRO A 143 14.09 -6.83 14.53
N TYR A 144 14.36 -7.25 15.75
CA TYR A 144 15.21 -6.48 16.68
C TYR A 144 16.66 -6.44 16.20
N GLY A 145 17.05 -5.33 15.59
CA GLY A 145 18.43 -5.06 15.15
C GLY A 145 19.34 -4.54 16.28
N PHE A 146 18.75 -4.07 17.37
CA PHE A 146 19.42 -3.67 18.61
C PHE A 146 19.03 -4.62 19.74
N ILE A 147 19.68 -4.51 20.90
CA ILE A 147 19.35 -5.35 22.05
C ILE A 147 17.91 -5.10 22.48
N ASP A 148 17.05 -6.08 22.23
CA ASP A 148 15.64 -6.13 22.61
C ASP A 148 14.74 -5.02 22.01
N ARG A 149 15.17 -4.38 20.91
CA ARG A 149 14.38 -3.34 20.20
C ARG A 149 14.81 -3.18 18.74
N THR A 150 13.97 -2.59 17.92
CA THR A 150 14.25 -2.39 16.49
C THR A 150 15.12 -1.18 16.23
N LEU A 151 14.88 -0.06 16.94
CA LEU A 151 15.64 1.19 16.84
C LEU A 151 15.90 1.77 18.22
N PRO A 152 16.94 2.62 18.38
CA PRO A 152 17.35 3.15 19.69
C PRO A 152 16.29 3.96 20.44
N HIS A 153 15.34 4.60 19.73
CA HIS A 153 14.30 5.44 20.31
C HIS A 153 13.05 4.68 20.78
N TYR A 154 12.90 3.40 20.36
CA TYR A 154 11.83 2.56 20.88
C TYR A 154 12.21 1.90 22.20
N TYR A 155 11.19 1.55 22.98
CA TYR A 155 11.38 0.81 24.22
C TYR A 155 11.81 -0.62 23.94
N LYS A 156 12.45 -1.26 24.92
CA LYS A 156 12.76 -2.68 24.84
C LYS A 156 11.47 -3.49 24.83
N TYR A 157 11.45 -4.55 24.00
CA TYR A 157 10.30 -5.44 23.81
C TYR A 157 9.04 -4.74 23.30
N ASP A 158 9.20 -3.62 22.62
CA ASP A 158 8.08 -2.92 21.98
C ASP A 158 7.69 -3.64 20.69
N ASP A 159 6.54 -4.30 20.71
CA ASP A 159 5.94 -5.02 19.58
C ASP A 159 4.81 -4.24 18.91
N SER A 160 4.68 -2.94 19.21
CA SER A 160 3.72 -2.06 18.55
C SER A 160 3.89 -2.06 17.03
N SER A 161 2.85 -1.65 16.32
CA SER A 161 2.86 -1.61 14.85
C SER A 161 4.01 -0.77 14.32
N GLU A 162 4.20 0.42 14.89
CA GLU A 162 5.20 1.39 14.51
C GLU A 162 6.62 0.90 14.81
N ALA A 163 6.82 0.35 16.01
CA ALA A 163 8.12 -0.18 16.41
C ALA A 163 8.58 -1.35 15.52
N ARG A 164 7.62 -2.08 14.98
CA ARG A 164 7.87 -3.26 14.13
C ARG A 164 7.67 -3.00 12.64
N GLY A 165 7.69 -1.72 12.21
CA GLY A 165 7.82 -1.32 10.81
C GLY A 165 6.54 -0.93 10.09
N PHE A 166 5.45 -0.63 10.81
CA PHE A 166 4.30 0.01 10.19
C PHE A 166 4.54 1.52 10.04
N VAL A 167 4.35 2.05 8.85
CA VAL A 167 4.54 3.46 8.50
C VAL A 167 3.21 4.03 8.00
N GLU A 168 2.71 5.05 8.69
CA GLU A 168 1.58 5.87 8.26
C GLU A 168 1.95 6.80 7.12
#